data_de32c01ed8040d51e9ec87ba97f8652e
#
_entry.id   de32c01ed8040d51e9ec87ba97f8652e
#
_cell.length_a   1.000
_cell.length_b   1.000
_cell.length_c   1.000
_cell.angle_alpha   90.00
_cell.angle_beta   90.00
_cell.angle_gamma   90.00
#
_symmetry.space_group_name_H-M   'P 1'
#
loop_
_entity.id
_entity.type
_entity.pdbx_description
1 polymer ?
#
loop_
_entity_poly.entity_id
_entity_poly.type
_entity_poly.pdbx_seq_one_letter_code
_entity_poly.pdbx_strand_id
1 'polypeptide(L)'
;LAIHPAMTFTGLSLDLQRLTGTSFAVTGPAPFIPIAQALVVEMGGEPVHVAEADRALYHAALAHASNHLVTLLGQSQQMLASIGIEDPARYLGPLVRATVDNALASGEGALTGPVARGDAGTLDAHLNALIEYTDHENTQDIADSYAAMVRETASRAHNRNLLNDDQKARIE
;
A
#
# COMPACT_ATOMS: atom_id res chain seq x y z
N LEU A 1 17.78 -19.22 13.07
CA LEU A 1 17.77 -18.44 11.82
C LEU A 1 16.37 -18.29 11.30
N ALA A 2 16.05 -17.09 10.83
CA ALA A 2 14.86 -16.82 10.02
C ALA A 2 15.28 -16.21 8.69
N ILE A 3 14.70 -16.71 7.61
CA ILE A 3 14.88 -16.21 6.24
C ILE A 3 13.48 -15.93 5.69
N HIS A 4 13.21 -14.69 5.32
CA HIS A 4 11.88 -14.27 4.88
C HIS A 4 11.96 -13.47 3.58
N PRO A 5 11.45 -14.01 2.45
CA PRO A 5 11.37 -13.26 1.19
C PRO A 5 10.34 -12.14 1.27
N ALA A 6 10.73 -10.93 0.83
CA ALA A 6 9.85 -9.78 0.74
C ALA A 6 8.98 -9.84 -0.52
N MET A 7 8.15 -10.87 -0.63
CA MET A 7 7.22 -11.04 -1.75
C MET A 7 5.96 -11.77 -1.34
N THR A 8 4.95 -11.73 -2.20
CA THR A 8 3.71 -12.50 -2.01
C THR A 8 3.81 -13.83 -2.74
N PHE A 9 3.32 -14.90 -2.09
CA PHE A 9 3.26 -16.24 -2.68
C PHE A 9 1.82 -16.59 -3.03
N THR A 10 1.61 -17.06 -4.26
CA THR A 10 0.30 -17.50 -4.77
C THR A 10 0.21 -19.02 -4.87
N GLY A 11 1.31 -19.75 -4.64
CA GLY A 11 1.43 -21.19 -4.81
C GLY A 11 1.60 -21.62 -6.25
N LEU A 12 1.86 -20.70 -7.17
CA LEU A 12 2.07 -20.99 -8.59
C LEU A 12 3.56 -21.02 -8.93
N SER A 13 3.91 -21.73 -10.01
CA SER A 13 5.29 -21.82 -10.50
C SER A 13 5.93 -20.47 -10.83
N LEU A 14 5.12 -19.47 -11.16
CA LEU A 14 5.58 -18.10 -11.40
C LEU A 14 6.24 -17.47 -10.14
N ASP A 15 5.88 -17.91 -8.94
CA ASP A 15 6.50 -17.43 -7.71
C ASP A 15 7.99 -17.75 -7.65
N LEU A 16 8.40 -18.91 -8.20
CA LEU A 16 9.83 -19.29 -8.27
C LEU A 16 10.64 -18.33 -9.14
N GLN A 17 10.07 -17.86 -10.24
CA GLN A 17 10.74 -16.90 -11.13
C GLN A 17 10.88 -15.52 -10.44
N ARG A 18 9.91 -15.17 -9.61
CA ARG A 18 9.90 -13.90 -8.84
C ARG A 18 10.87 -13.89 -7.67
N LEU A 19 11.34 -15.05 -7.21
CA LEU A 19 12.36 -15.11 -6.14
C LEU A 19 13.69 -14.52 -6.58
N THR A 20 14.04 -14.64 -7.87
CA THR A 20 15.29 -14.08 -8.40
C THR A 20 15.27 -12.54 -8.28
N GLY A 21 16.26 -11.99 -7.60
CA GLY A 21 16.36 -10.55 -7.30
C GLY A 21 15.45 -10.06 -6.17
N THR A 22 14.66 -10.97 -5.55
CA THR A 22 13.87 -10.59 -4.36
C THR A 22 14.78 -10.41 -3.15
N SER A 23 14.51 -9.36 -2.37
CA SER A 23 15.18 -9.15 -1.08
C SER A 23 14.64 -10.12 -0.03
N PHE A 24 15.56 -10.70 0.76
CA PHE A 24 15.24 -11.63 1.84
C PHE A 24 15.73 -11.06 3.18
N ALA A 25 14.83 -10.86 4.12
CA ALA A 25 15.24 -10.56 5.49
C ALA A 25 15.90 -11.79 6.13
N VAL A 26 17.08 -11.57 6.68
CA VAL A 26 17.86 -12.59 7.42
C VAL A 26 17.98 -12.14 8.86
N THR A 27 17.56 -13.00 9.78
CA THR A 27 17.63 -12.74 11.23
C THR A 27 18.17 -13.95 11.97
N GLY A 28 19.01 -13.73 12.96
CA GLY A 28 19.53 -14.79 13.81
C GLY A 28 20.80 -14.39 14.56
N PRO A 29 21.40 -15.32 15.33
CA PRO A 29 22.68 -15.08 16.00
C PRO A 29 23.80 -14.79 15.00
N ALA A 30 24.68 -13.85 15.34
CA ALA A 30 25.75 -13.38 14.46
C ALA A 30 26.60 -14.46 13.77
N PRO A 31 26.97 -15.58 14.44
CA PRO A 31 27.77 -16.63 13.79
C PRO A 31 27.06 -17.36 12.65
N PHE A 32 25.71 -17.31 12.61
CA PHE A 32 24.90 -18.03 11.61
C PHE A 32 24.41 -17.13 10.47
N ILE A 33 24.52 -15.82 10.58
CA ILE A 33 24.10 -14.86 9.54
C ILE A 33 24.78 -15.14 8.21
N PRO A 34 26.11 -15.39 8.12
CA PRO A 34 26.77 -15.70 6.84
C PRO A 34 26.21 -16.95 6.13
N ILE A 35 25.78 -17.94 6.89
CA ILE A 35 25.16 -19.17 6.35
C ILE A 35 23.82 -18.84 5.70
N ALA A 36 22.98 -18.06 6.40
CA ALA A 36 21.68 -17.65 5.85
C ALA A 36 21.83 -16.75 4.63
N GLN A 37 22.80 -15.85 4.64
CA GLN A 37 23.11 -14.99 3.47
C GLN A 37 23.55 -15.85 2.27
N ALA A 38 24.41 -16.82 2.47
CA ALA A 38 24.85 -17.73 1.41
C ALA A 38 23.66 -18.52 0.80
N LEU A 39 22.73 -19.00 1.64
CA LEU A 39 21.52 -19.69 1.18
C LEU A 39 20.63 -18.77 0.33
N VAL A 40 20.46 -17.52 0.74
CA VAL A 40 19.66 -16.54 -0.01
C VAL A 40 20.30 -16.25 -1.38
N VAL A 41 21.61 -16.06 -1.43
CA VAL A 41 22.34 -15.84 -2.68
C VAL A 41 22.23 -17.06 -3.61
N GLU A 42 22.33 -18.29 -3.07
CA GLU A 42 22.15 -19.52 -3.85
C GLU A 42 20.73 -19.64 -4.44
N MET A 43 19.71 -19.11 -3.73
CA MET A 43 18.34 -19.03 -4.26
C MET A 43 18.14 -17.89 -5.29
N GLY A 44 19.18 -17.11 -5.59
CA GLY A 44 19.12 -15.96 -6.51
C GLY A 44 18.51 -14.70 -5.89
N GLY A 45 18.36 -14.64 -4.56
CA GLY A 45 17.83 -13.50 -3.83
C GLY A 45 18.91 -12.58 -3.26
N GLU A 46 18.49 -11.46 -2.69
CA GLU A 46 19.36 -10.45 -2.06
C GLU A 46 19.19 -10.47 -0.54
N PRO A 47 20.20 -10.88 0.25
CA PRO A 47 20.07 -10.95 1.70
C PRO A 47 20.17 -9.56 2.34
N VAL A 48 19.22 -9.23 3.20
CA VAL A 48 19.16 -8.01 4.03
C VAL A 48 19.09 -8.42 5.49
N HIS A 49 20.02 -7.93 6.32
CA HIS A 49 19.97 -8.22 7.75
C HIS A 49 18.88 -7.40 8.43
N VAL A 50 17.98 -8.07 9.14
CA VAL A 50 16.97 -7.48 10.00
C VAL A 50 17.23 -7.97 11.44
N ALA A 51 17.40 -7.06 12.39
CA ALA A 51 17.61 -7.42 13.77
C ALA A 51 16.36 -8.07 14.37
N GLU A 52 16.54 -8.97 15.36
CA GLU A 52 15.41 -9.66 16.00
C GLU A 52 14.38 -8.67 16.58
N ALA A 53 14.84 -7.56 17.16
CA ALA A 53 13.98 -6.52 17.73
C ALA A 53 13.11 -5.82 16.68
N ASP A 54 13.55 -5.79 15.42
CA ASP A 54 12.88 -5.03 14.34
C ASP A 54 11.93 -5.89 13.48
N ARG A 55 11.90 -7.22 13.71
CA ARG A 55 11.11 -8.15 12.87
C ARG A 55 9.63 -7.82 12.81
N ALA A 56 9.03 -7.41 13.94
CA ALA A 56 7.62 -7.05 13.97
C ALA A 56 7.32 -5.82 13.10
N LEU A 57 8.16 -4.78 13.22
CA LEU A 57 8.03 -3.57 12.41
C LEU A 57 8.29 -3.86 10.92
N TYR A 58 9.31 -4.64 10.62
CA TYR A 58 9.59 -5.09 9.26
C TYR A 58 8.37 -5.80 8.65
N HIS A 59 7.79 -6.77 9.35
CA HIS A 59 6.64 -7.51 8.83
C HIS A 59 5.38 -6.62 8.71
N ALA A 60 5.17 -5.71 9.66
CA ALA A 60 4.08 -4.73 9.59
C ALA A 60 4.21 -3.82 8.35
N ALA A 61 5.44 -3.39 8.01
CA ALA A 61 5.68 -2.58 6.81
C ALA A 61 5.33 -3.34 5.52
N LEU A 62 5.73 -4.62 5.42
CA LEU A 62 5.38 -5.45 4.26
C LEU A 62 3.86 -5.70 4.16
N ALA A 63 3.22 -6.01 5.29
CA ALA A 63 1.77 -6.20 5.34
C ALA A 63 1.02 -4.92 4.94
N HIS A 64 1.50 -3.76 5.37
CA HIS A 64 0.92 -2.47 5.01
C HIS A 64 1.04 -2.20 3.51
N ALA A 65 2.19 -2.47 2.91
CA ALA A 65 2.42 -2.25 1.48
C ALA A 65 1.74 -3.28 0.56
N SER A 66 1.43 -4.47 1.08
CA SER A 66 0.86 -5.58 0.30
C SER A 66 -0.61 -5.84 0.67
N ASN A 67 -0.88 -6.29 1.88
CA ASN A 67 -2.22 -6.75 2.25
C ASN A 67 -3.24 -5.61 2.28
N HIS A 68 -2.86 -4.45 2.80
CA HIS A 68 -3.75 -3.29 2.81
C HIS A 68 -3.97 -2.73 1.40
N LEU A 69 -2.96 -2.81 0.51
CA LEU A 69 -3.16 -2.45 -0.89
C LEU A 69 -4.20 -3.37 -1.56
N VAL A 70 -4.17 -4.68 -1.30
CA VAL A 70 -5.19 -5.61 -1.80
C VAL A 70 -6.58 -5.22 -1.32
N THR A 71 -6.73 -4.85 -0.05
CA THR A 71 -8.01 -4.38 0.52
C THR A 71 -8.49 -3.11 -0.19
N LEU A 72 -7.63 -2.08 -0.33
CA LEU A 72 -7.98 -0.83 -1.01
C LEU A 72 -8.39 -1.04 -2.47
N LEU A 73 -7.70 -1.94 -3.18
CA LEU A 73 -8.04 -2.29 -4.56
C LEU A 73 -9.38 -3.06 -4.63
N GLY A 74 -9.64 -3.97 -3.70
CA GLY A 74 -10.92 -4.69 -3.60
C GLY A 74 -12.08 -3.73 -3.39
N GLN A 75 -11.97 -2.81 -2.43
CA GLN A 75 -12.97 -1.76 -2.17
C GLN A 75 -13.19 -0.86 -3.39
N SER A 76 -12.11 -0.45 -4.07
CA SER A 76 -12.20 0.36 -5.28
C SER A 76 -12.90 -0.37 -6.43
N GLN A 77 -12.62 -1.67 -6.61
CA GLN A 77 -13.30 -2.49 -7.62
C GLN A 77 -14.79 -2.67 -7.30
N GLN A 78 -15.14 -2.86 -6.04
CA GLN A 78 -16.53 -2.98 -5.60
C GLN A 78 -17.32 -1.70 -5.89
N MET A 79 -16.78 -0.51 -5.58
CA MET A 79 -17.42 0.76 -5.92
C MET A 79 -17.60 0.94 -7.43
N LEU A 80 -16.59 0.60 -8.24
CA LEU A 80 -16.70 0.72 -9.69
C LEU A 80 -17.72 -0.25 -10.30
N ALA A 81 -17.79 -1.47 -9.76
CA ALA A 81 -18.80 -2.45 -10.19
C ALA A 81 -20.22 -1.96 -9.90
N SER A 82 -20.45 -1.31 -8.74
CA SER A 82 -21.79 -0.82 -8.34
C SER A 82 -22.32 0.28 -9.27
N ILE A 83 -21.43 1.02 -9.94
CA ILE A 83 -21.81 2.05 -10.93
C ILE A 83 -21.77 1.53 -12.38
N GLY A 84 -21.70 0.20 -12.59
CA GLY A 84 -21.83 -0.44 -13.90
C GLY A 84 -20.54 -0.64 -14.68
N ILE A 85 -19.36 -0.51 -14.07
CA ILE A 85 -18.11 -0.89 -14.74
C ILE A 85 -17.98 -2.42 -14.73
N GLU A 86 -18.04 -3.04 -15.90
CA GLU A 86 -18.09 -4.52 -16.05
C GLU A 86 -16.78 -5.21 -15.64
N ASP A 87 -15.62 -4.60 -15.90
CA ASP A 87 -14.29 -5.13 -15.54
C ASP A 87 -13.48 -4.08 -14.77
N PRO A 88 -13.78 -3.87 -13.47
CA PRO A 88 -13.10 -2.87 -12.65
C PRO A 88 -11.59 -3.11 -12.53
N ALA A 89 -11.14 -4.35 -12.50
CA ALA A 89 -9.73 -4.69 -12.40
C ALA A 89 -8.95 -4.23 -13.63
N ARG A 90 -9.49 -4.48 -14.82
CA ARG A 90 -8.92 -4.01 -16.08
C ARG A 90 -8.95 -2.47 -16.16
N TYR A 91 -10.06 -1.85 -15.72
CA TYR A 91 -10.22 -0.40 -15.70
C TYR A 91 -9.19 0.28 -14.81
N LEU A 92 -8.98 -0.21 -13.58
CA LEU A 92 -8.02 0.33 -12.62
C LEU A 92 -6.55 0.02 -12.95
N GLY A 93 -6.30 -1.06 -13.68
CA GLY A 93 -4.96 -1.60 -13.88
C GLY A 93 -3.91 -0.57 -14.32
N PRO A 94 -4.15 0.28 -15.34
CA PRO A 94 -3.17 1.31 -15.76
C PRO A 94 -2.92 2.36 -14.67
N LEU A 95 -3.97 2.83 -14.00
CA LEU A 95 -3.88 3.82 -12.91
C LEU A 95 -3.04 3.28 -11.75
N VAL A 96 -3.37 2.07 -11.29
CA VAL A 96 -2.69 1.46 -10.13
C VAL A 96 -1.21 1.21 -10.42
N ARG A 97 -0.88 0.64 -11.58
CA ARG A 97 0.53 0.44 -11.97
C ARG A 97 1.31 1.75 -12.00
N ALA A 98 0.78 2.79 -12.66
CA ALA A 98 1.44 4.09 -12.69
C ALA A 98 1.60 4.70 -11.29
N THR A 99 0.59 4.56 -10.42
CA THR A 99 0.66 5.05 -9.03
C THR A 99 1.76 4.34 -8.25
N VAL A 100 1.85 3.01 -8.36
CA VAL A 100 2.88 2.21 -7.67
C VAL A 100 4.27 2.57 -8.21
N ASP A 101 4.46 2.61 -9.52
CA ASP A 101 5.74 2.95 -10.15
C ASP A 101 6.21 4.35 -9.73
N ASN A 102 5.32 5.34 -9.75
CA ASN A 102 5.63 6.70 -9.33
C ASN A 102 5.96 6.79 -7.83
N ALA A 103 5.21 6.09 -6.99
CA ALA A 103 5.44 6.07 -5.55
C ALA A 103 6.79 5.40 -5.20
N LEU A 104 7.16 4.32 -5.86
CA LEU A 104 8.46 3.66 -5.67
C LEU A 104 9.63 4.52 -6.18
N ALA A 105 9.43 5.26 -7.27
CA ALA A 105 10.47 6.12 -7.85
C ALA A 105 10.66 7.44 -7.08
N SER A 106 9.59 8.05 -6.58
CA SER A 106 9.59 9.42 -6.04
C SER A 106 9.07 9.53 -4.60
N GLY A 107 8.73 8.39 -3.99
CA GLY A 107 8.15 8.36 -2.65
C GLY A 107 6.88 9.22 -2.57
N GLU A 108 6.74 9.95 -1.49
CA GLU A 108 5.62 10.88 -1.30
C GLU A 108 5.60 12.06 -2.28
N GLY A 109 6.66 12.24 -3.08
CA GLY A 109 6.70 13.20 -4.20
C GLY A 109 5.69 12.90 -5.30
N ALA A 110 5.24 11.65 -5.37
CA ALA A 110 4.19 11.21 -6.27
C ALA A 110 2.77 11.58 -5.82
N LEU A 111 2.59 12.13 -4.60
CA LEU A 111 1.28 12.45 -4.05
C LEU A 111 0.58 13.53 -4.89
N THR A 112 -0.62 13.21 -5.37
CA THR A 112 -1.49 14.07 -6.18
C THR A 112 -2.94 13.95 -5.69
N GLY A 113 -3.86 14.55 -6.42
CA GLY A 113 -5.30 14.41 -6.15
C GLY A 113 -5.87 15.53 -5.28
N PRO A 114 -7.15 15.44 -4.90
CA PRO A 114 -7.87 16.52 -4.23
C PRO A 114 -7.30 16.84 -2.85
N VAL A 115 -6.88 15.83 -2.07
CA VAL A 115 -6.26 16.05 -0.75
C VAL A 115 -4.99 16.88 -0.89
N ALA A 116 -4.07 16.48 -1.78
CA ALA A 116 -2.81 17.20 -1.97
C ALA A 116 -2.98 18.64 -2.47
N ARG A 117 -4.12 18.95 -3.10
CA ARG A 117 -4.49 20.30 -3.57
C ARG A 117 -5.32 21.10 -2.58
N GLY A 118 -5.71 20.52 -1.45
CA GLY A 118 -6.59 21.19 -0.47
C GLY A 118 -8.02 21.39 -0.97
N ASP A 119 -8.50 20.54 -1.89
CA ASP A 119 -9.82 20.63 -2.53
C ASP A 119 -10.91 19.98 -1.64
N ALA A 120 -11.28 20.69 -0.59
CA ALA A 120 -12.29 20.23 0.37
C ALA A 120 -13.65 19.96 -0.29
N GLY A 121 -14.06 20.76 -1.28
CA GLY A 121 -15.34 20.59 -1.98
C GLY A 121 -15.44 19.24 -2.71
N THR A 122 -14.36 18.80 -3.37
CA THR A 122 -14.31 17.47 -3.98
C THR A 122 -14.35 16.37 -2.92
N LEU A 123 -13.68 16.56 -1.78
CA LEU A 123 -13.68 15.56 -0.70
C LEU A 123 -15.06 15.44 -0.05
N ASP A 124 -15.77 16.54 0.19
CA ASP A 124 -17.16 16.54 0.68
C ASP A 124 -18.09 15.79 -0.28
N ALA A 125 -17.94 16.01 -1.60
CA ALA A 125 -18.72 15.27 -2.59
C ALA A 125 -18.44 13.77 -2.57
N HIS A 126 -17.16 13.37 -2.40
CA HIS A 126 -16.80 11.96 -2.26
C HIS A 126 -17.40 11.34 -1.00
N LEU A 127 -17.30 12.00 0.16
CA LEU A 127 -17.85 11.50 1.41
C LEU A 127 -19.37 11.34 1.35
N ASN A 128 -20.08 12.31 0.79
CA ASN A 128 -21.53 12.23 0.60
C ASN A 128 -21.91 11.03 -0.30
N ALA A 129 -21.21 10.83 -1.42
CA ALA A 129 -21.44 9.69 -2.30
C ALA A 129 -21.15 8.35 -1.61
N LEU A 130 -20.12 8.29 -0.75
CA LEU A 130 -19.79 7.09 0.01
C LEU A 130 -20.82 6.79 1.11
N ILE A 131 -21.36 7.80 1.79
CA ILE A 131 -22.44 7.64 2.77
C ILE A 131 -23.66 7.05 2.09
N GLU A 132 -24.09 7.63 0.96
CA GLU A 132 -25.22 7.11 0.19
C GLU A 132 -24.98 5.66 -0.27
N TYR A 133 -23.77 5.36 -0.76
CA TYR A 133 -23.38 4.01 -1.18
C TYR A 133 -23.43 3.01 -0.03
N THR A 134 -22.92 3.36 1.15
CA THR A 134 -22.86 2.46 2.31
C THR A 134 -24.24 2.18 2.90
N ASP A 135 -25.15 3.13 2.86
CA ASP A 135 -26.54 2.94 3.31
C ASP A 135 -27.29 1.89 2.47
N HIS A 136 -26.94 1.80 1.17
CA HIS A 136 -27.57 0.83 0.26
C HIS A 136 -26.91 -0.56 0.31
N GLU A 137 -25.59 -0.64 0.44
CA GLU A 137 -24.81 -1.86 0.22
C GLU A 137 -24.23 -2.46 1.52
N ASN A 138 -24.45 -1.86 2.67
CA ASN A 138 -23.87 -2.27 3.97
C ASN A 138 -22.34 -2.41 3.90
N THR A 139 -21.67 -1.42 3.32
CA THR A 139 -20.22 -1.38 3.05
C THR A 139 -19.51 -0.29 3.85
N GLN A 140 -19.84 -0.17 5.14
CA GLN A 140 -19.30 0.85 6.04
C GLN A 140 -17.77 0.86 6.09
N ASP A 141 -17.13 -0.30 5.92
CA ASP A 141 -15.68 -0.45 5.87
C ASP A 141 -15.04 0.39 4.75
N ILE A 142 -15.73 0.63 3.64
CA ILE A 142 -15.25 1.47 2.53
C ILE A 142 -15.20 2.93 2.92
N ALA A 143 -16.29 3.44 3.51
CA ALA A 143 -16.34 4.84 3.97
C ALA A 143 -15.31 5.09 5.09
N ASP A 144 -15.18 4.17 6.05
CA ASP A 144 -14.23 4.25 7.14
C ASP A 144 -12.77 4.26 6.64
N SER A 145 -12.45 3.35 5.71
CA SER A 145 -11.13 3.29 5.07
C SER A 145 -10.82 4.56 4.30
N TYR A 146 -11.78 5.06 3.52
CA TYR A 146 -11.62 6.29 2.75
C TYR A 146 -11.35 7.49 3.67
N ALA A 147 -12.17 7.69 4.69
CA ALA A 147 -12.01 8.79 5.64
C ALA A 147 -10.67 8.71 6.40
N ALA A 148 -10.25 7.51 6.82
CA ALA A 148 -8.95 7.31 7.43
C ALA A 148 -7.81 7.71 6.49
N MET A 149 -7.85 7.25 5.24
CA MET A 149 -6.81 7.55 4.24
C MET A 149 -6.79 9.04 3.86
N VAL A 150 -7.94 9.72 3.83
CA VAL A 150 -7.99 11.19 3.63
C VAL A 150 -7.22 11.91 4.72
N ARG A 151 -7.45 11.59 6.01
CA ARG A 151 -6.74 12.19 7.15
C ARG A 151 -5.24 11.95 7.10
N GLU A 152 -4.83 10.69 6.87
CA GLU A 152 -3.41 10.35 6.78
C GLU A 152 -2.73 11.04 5.58
N THR A 153 -3.43 11.12 4.44
CA THR A 153 -2.92 11.80 3.25
C THR A 153 -2.79 13.31 3.49
N ALA A 154 -3.76 13.93 4.19
CA ALA A 154 -3.70 15.35 4.55
C ALA A 154 -2.52 15.64 5.47
N SER A 155 -2.30 14.79 6.48
CA SER A 155 -1.15 14.90 7.38
C SER A 155 0.18 14.81 6.64
N ARG A 156 0.34 13.86 5.70
CA ARG A 156 1.54 13.73 4.86
C ARG A 156 1.72 14.91 3.91
N ALA A 157 0.65 15.37 3.27
CA ALA A 157 0.67 16.55 2.41
C ALA A 157 1.09 17.83 3.17
N HIS A 158 0.56 18.00 4.38
CA HIS A 158 0.93 19.10 5.27
C HIS A 158 2.41 19.05 5.67
N ASN A 159 2.93 17.90 6.09
CA ASN A 159 4.34 17.72 6.46
C ASN A 159 5.31 18.05 5.29
N ARG A 160 4.82 18.03 4.06
CA ARG A 160 5.54 18.40 2.86
C ARG A 160 5.27 19.82 2.37
N ASN A 161 4.58 20.62 3.15
CA ASN A 161 4.19 21.99 2.80
C ASN A 161 3.32 22.10 1.52
N LEU A 162 2.57 21.06 1.17
CA LEU A 162 1.57 21.08 0.10
C LEU A 162 0.25 21.70 0.60
N LEU A 163 -0.03 21.56 1.90
CA LEU A 163 -1.17 22.15 2.59
C LEU A 163 -0.68 23.07 3.71
N ASN A 164 -1.36 24.17 3.92
CA ASN A 164 -1.25 24.97 5.15
C ASN A 164 -2.20 24.45 6.25
N ASP A 165 -2.08 25.00 7.47
CA ASP A 165 -2.88 24.58 8.63
C ASP A 165 -4.39 24.71 8.39
N ASP A 166 -4.83 25.80 7.75
CA ASP A 166 -6.25 26.02 7.45
C ASP A 166 -6.80 25.03 6.42
N GLN A 167 -6.00 24.67 5.42
CA GLN A 167 -6.37 23.68 4.42
C GLN A 167 -6.47 22.29 5.04
N LYS A 168 -5.49 21.91 5.87
CA LYS A 168 -5.51 20.65 6.60
C LYS A 168 -6.74 20.54 7.49
N ALA A 169 -7.00 21.57 8.32
CA ALA A 169 -8.13 21.58 9.23
C ALA A 169 -9.51 21.50 8.55
N ARG A 170 -9.60 21.93 7.28
CA ARG A 170 -10.84 21.80 6.50
C ARG A 170 -11.04 20.42 5.89
N ILE A 171 -10.01 19.63 5.79
CA ILE A 171 -10.04 18.27 5.24
C ILE A 171 -10.27 17.23 6.34
N GLU A 172 -9.77 17.47 7.55
CA GLU A 172 -9.90 16.60 8.75
C GLU A 172 -11.27 16.75 9.43
#